data_aecc363e9af5fd9653abc9e43601fe00
#
_entry.id   aecc363e9af5fd9653abc9e43601fe00
#
_cell.length_a   1.000
_cell.length_b   1.000
_cell.length_c   1.000
_cell.angle_alpha   90.00
_cell.angle_beta   90.00
_cell.angle_gamma   90.00
#
_symmetry.space_group_name_H-M   'P 1'
#
loop_
_entity.id
_entity.type
_entity.pdbx_description
1 polymer ?
#
loop_
_entity_poly.entity_id
_entity_poly.type
_entity_poly.pdbx_seq_one_letter_code
_entity_poly.pdbx_strand_id
1 'polypeptide(L)'
;MEQPTDQKYWIVKSEPDVFSYEQLVKDGTARWDGVRTYQARNNLRAMQLGDLCLFYHSNIGLEVVGIARVQRTHYPDPTAEKGDWSCVDLEPYKAFNRPVPLPEIKNHGDLQNIALVRNGRLSVMPLTFDEFSTLLHMGATQL
;
A
#
# COMPACT_ATOMS: atom_id res chain seq x y z
N MET A 1 18.62 8.45 -5.15
CA MET A 1 17.96 7.31 -5.79
C MET A 1 17.22 7.79 -7.02
N GLU A 2 17.38 7.14 -8.15
CA GLU A 2 16.65 7.47 -9.36
C GLU A 2 15.40 6.61 -9.46
N GLN A 3 14.31 7.23 -9.93
CA GLN A 3 13.07 6.51 -10.15
C GLN A 3 13.18 5.64 -11.40
N PRO A 4 12.85 4.33 -11.32
CA PRO A 4 12.68 3.51 -12.50
C PRO A 4 11.58 4.09 -13.40
N THR A 5 11.76 4.02 -14.73
CA THR A 5 10.95 4.75 -15.70
C THR A 5 9.45 4.51 -15.59
N ASP A 6 9.03 3.26 -15.36
CA ASP A 6 7.61 2.89 -15.42
C ASP A 6 7.03 2.45 -14.08
N GLN A 7 7.85 2.44 -13.02
CA GLN A 7 7.39 1.98 -11.71
C GLN A 7 6.58 3.05 -11.01
N LYS A 8 5.45 2.64 -10.43
CA LYS A 8 4.60 3.50 -9.62
C LYS A 8 4.57 3.03 -8.17
N TYR A 9 4.07 3.87 -7.30
CA TYR A 9 4.13 3.66 -5.86
C TYR A 9 2.77 3.90 -5.24
N TRP A 10 2.45 3.10 -4.22
CA TRP A 10 1.13 3.06 -3.61
C TRP A 10 1.24 2.86 -2.11
N ILE A 11 0.16 3.18 -1.39
CA ILE A 11 -0.08 2.68 -0.04
C ILE A 11 -1.31 1.79 -0.09
N VAL A 12 -1.24 0.64 0.55
CA VAL A 12 -2.39 -0.24 0.78
C VAL A 12 -2.59 -0.39 2.27
N LYS A 13 -3.84 -0.36 2.72
CA LYS A 13 -4.19 -0.45 4.14
C LYS A 13 -4.76 -1.81 4.47
N SER A 14 -4.36 -2.35 5.60
CA SER A 14 -4.92 -3.58 6.14
C SER A 14 -4.99 -3.50 7.67
N GLU A 15 -6.05 -4.04 8.24
CA GLU A 15 -6.17 -4.17 9.69
C GLU A 15 -5.29 -5.33 10.14
N PRO A 16 -4.31 -5.11 11.06
CA PRO A 16 -3.35 -6.16 11.41
C PRO A 16 -3.95 -7.36 12.15
N ASP A 17 -5.12 -7.21 12.76
CA ASP A 17 -5.83 -8.34 13.36
C ASP A 17 -6.62 -9.17 12.34
N VAL A 18 -6.79 -8.65 11.12
CA VAL A 18 -7.40 -9.37 9.99
C VAL A 18 -6.32 -9.93 9.07
N PHE A 19 -5.38 -9.06 8.64
CA PHE A 19 -4.28 -9.48 7.79
C PHE A 19 -3.09 -8.54 7.98
N SER A 20 -2.07 -9.02 8.68
CA SER A 20 -0.86 -8.23 8.98
C SER A 20 0.21 -8.39 7.90
N TYR A 21 1.20 -7.49 7.92
CA TYR A 21 2.38 -7.63 7.05
C TYR A 21 3.14 -8.93 7.38
N GLU A 22 3.22 -9.29 8.65
CA GLU A 22 3.83 -10.54 9.08
C GLU A 22 3.12 -11.75 8.45
N GLN A 23 1.80 -11.70 8.36
CA GLN A 23 1.02 -12.73 7.70
C GLN A 23 1.32 -12.79 6.20
N LEU A 24 1.48 -11.64 5.56
CA LEU A 24 1.87 -11.58 4.14
C LEU A 24 3.23 -12.25 3.92
N VAL A 25 4.20 -11.97 4.78
CA VAL A 25 5.54 -12.59 4.70
C VAL A 25 5.44 -14.12 4.86
N LYS A 26 4.63 -14.56 5.81
CA LYS A 26 4.43 -15.98 6.07
C LYS A 26 3.76 -16.70 4.90
N ASP A 27 2.72 -16.08 4.31
CA ASP A 27 1.98 -16.66 3.21
C ASP A 27 2.69 -16.55 1.86
N GLY A 28 3.57 -15.57 1.71
CA GLY A 28 4.34 -15.33 0.48
C GLY A 28 3.57 -14.65 -0.64
N THR A 29 2.25 -14.58 -0.56
CA THR A 29 1.39 -13.91 -1.52
C THR A 29 0.05 -13.62 -0.87
N ALA A 30 -0.63 -12.58 -1.35
CA ALA A 30 -1.98 -12.25 -0.90
C ALA A 30 -2.81 -11.73 -2.06
N ARG A 31 -4.05 -12.23 -2.14
CA ARG A 31 -5.05 -11.63 -3.02
C ARG A 31 -5.61 -10.40 -2.30
N TRP A 32 -5.40 -9.22 -2.89
CA TRP A 32 -5.88 -7.96 -2.30
C TRP A 32 -7.31 -7.72 -2.76
N ASP A 33 -8.24 -8.40 -2.12
CA ASP A 33 -9.66 -8.40 -2.45
C ASP A 33 -10.47 -7.59 -1.44
N GLY A 34 -11.78 -7.54 -1.64
CA GLY A 34 -12.69 -6.89 -0.70
C GLY A 34 -12.75 -5.38 -0.81
N VAL A 35 -12.10 -4.77 -1.80
CA VAL A 35 -12.14 -3.32 -2.03
C VAL A 35 -13.49 -2.97 -2.64
N ARG A 36 -14.24 -2.05 -2.00
CA ARG A 36 -15.63 -1.75 -2.36
C ARG A 36 -15.91 -0.25 -2.51
N THR A 37 -14.87 0.57 -2.77
CA THR A 37 -15.05 1.96 -3.19
C THR A 37 -14.49 2.13 -4.60
N TYR A 38 -15.13 2.99 -5.38
CA TYR A 38 -14.73 3.18 -6.77
C TYR A 38 -13.32 3.75 -6.91
N GLN A 39 -12.96 4.70 -6.05
CA GLN A 39 -11.63 5.30 -6.12
C GLN A 39 -10.54 4.28 -5.81
N ALA A 40 -10.69 3.48 -4.76
CA ALA A 40 -9.72 2.45 -4.40
C ALA A 40 -9.66 1.38 -5.50
N ARG A 41 -10.81 0.96 -6.05
CA ARG A 41 -10.85 0.02 -7.18
C ARG A 41 -10.07 0.55 -8.37
N ASN A 42 -10.27 1.83 -8.72
CA ASN A 42 -9.59 2.43 -9.86
C ASN A 42 -8.08 2.51 -9.62
N ASN A 43 -7.65 2.72 -8.37
CA ASN A 43 -6.25 2.69 -8.01
C ASN A 43 -5.67 1.27 -8.18
N LEU A 44 -6.38 0.23 -7.75
CA LEU A 44 -5.96 -1.15 -8.01
C LEU A 44 -5.78 -1.42 -9.50
N ARG A 45 -6.72 -0.93 -10.32
CA ARG A 45 -6.67 -1.11 -11.78
C ARG A 45 -5.52 -0.37 -12.43
N ALA A 46 -5.02 0.68 -11.82
CA ALA A 46 -3.89 1.45 -12.33
C ALA A 46 -2.54 0.83 -11.97
N MET A 47 -2.50 -0.12 -11.04
CA MET A 47 -1.27 -0.78 -10.65
C MET A 47 -0.71 -1.62 -11.78
N GLN A 48 0.62 -1.58 -11.91
CA GLN A 48 1.35 -2.35 -12.91
C GLN A 48 2.20 -3.41 -12.21
N LEU A 49 2.54 -4.46 -12.95
CA LEU A 49 3.40 -5.53 -12.44
C LEU A 49 4.72 -4.93 -11.94
N GLY A 50 5.11 -5.29 -10.73
CA GLY A 50 6.34 -4.80 -10.13
C GLY A 50 6.22 -3.48 -9.38
N ASP A 51 5.06 -2.81 -9.41
CA ASP A 51 4.84 -1.62 -8.60
C ASP A 51 5.03 -1.93 -7.12
N LEU A 52 5.50 -0.95 -6.35
CA LEU A 52 5.74 -1.11 -4.93
C LEU A 52 4.62 -0.46 -4.12
N CYS A 53 4.15 -1.19 -3.13
CA CYS A 53 3.06 -0.76 -2.25
C CYS A 53 3.56 -0.72 -0.82
N LEU A 54 3.49 0.44 -0.18
CA LEU A 54 3.75 0.52 1.25
C LEU A 54 2.57 -0.07 2.00
N PHE A 55 2.85 -0.97 2.91
CA PHE A 55 1.85 -1.69 3.69
C PHE A 55 1.58 -0.95 4.99
N TYR A 56 0.38 -0.43 5.14
CA TYR A 56 -0.03 0.36 6.30
C TYR A 56 -1.00 -0.44 7.17
N HIS A 57 -0.67 -0.59 8.45
CA HIS A 57 -1.57 -1.17 9.44
C HIS A 57 -2.59 -0.12 9.87
N SER A 58 -3.85 -0.34 9.52
CA SER A 58 -4.95 0.54 9.89
C SER A 58 -5.66 0.01 11.14
N ASN A 59 -6.46 0.88 11.76
CA ASN A 59 -7.25 0.58 12.95
C ASN A 59 -6.41 0.31 14.21
N ILE A 60 -5.44 -0.58 14.15
CA ILE A 60 -4.54 -0.91 15.25
C ILE A 60 -3.10 -0.65 14.78
N GLY A 61 -2.31 0.05 15.59
CA GLY A 61 -0.93 0.39 15.26
C GLY A 61 -0.79 1.67 14.47
N LEU A 62 -1.56 1.89 13.42
CA LEU A 62 -1.59 3.10 12.58
C LEU A 62 -0.19 3.48 12.11
N GLU A 63 0.45 2.61 11.36
CA GLU A 63 1.83 2.80 10.92
C GLU A 63 2.15 2.05 9.62
N VAL A 64 3.10 2.59 8.85
CA VAL A 64 3.67 1.89 7.70
C VAL A 64 4.72 0.92 8.22
N VAL A 65 4.63 -0.34 7.81
CA VAL A 65 5.46 -1.41 8.38
C VAL A 65 6.32 -2.15 7.37
N GLY A 66 6.04 -2.02 6.09
CA GLY A 66 6.80 -2.76 5.09
C GLY A 66 6.42 -2.41 3.67
N ILE A 67 7.01 -3.14 2.74
CA ILE A 67 6.83 -2.97 1.31
C ILE A 67 6.32 -4.28 0.71
N ALA A 68 5.25 -4.20 -0.08
CA ALA A 68 4.78 -5.28 -0.92
C ALA A 68 5.02 -4.91 -2.39
N ARG A 69 4.94 -5.90 -3.27
CA ARG A 69 5.13 -5.69 -4.71
C ARG A 69 3.97 -6.33 -5.46
N VAL A 70 3.50 -5.66 -6.51
CA VAL A 70 2.43 -6.19 -7.35
C VAL A 70 2.96 -7.40 -8.13
N GLN A 71 2.39 -8.56 -7.82
CA GLN A 71 2.74 -9.85 -8.41
C GLN A 71 1.82 -10.19 -9.59
N ARG A 72 0.56 -9.75 -9.51
CA ARG A 72 -0.44 -9.94 -10.57
C ARG A 72 -1.31 -8.69 -10.64
N THR A 73 -1.45 -8.15 -11.84
CA THR A 73 -2.29 -6.98 -12.07
C THR A 73 -3.78 -7.32 -11.96
N HIS A 74 -4.63 -6.31 -11.96
CA HIS A 74 -6.04 -6.45 -11.61
C HIS A 74 -6.78 -7.51 -12.43
N TYR A 75 -7.69 -8.17 -11.75
CA TYR A 75 -8.63 -9.13 -12.31
C TYR A 75 -9.92 -9.08 -11.48
N PRO A 76 -11.02 -9.66 -11.98
CA PRO A 76 -12.28 -9.61 -11.23
C PRO A 76 -12.13 -10.21 -9.84
N ASP A 77 -12.66 -9.48 -8.85
CA ASP A 77 -12.61 -9.92 -7.45
C ASP A 77 -13.61 -11.07 -7.25
N PRO A 78 -13.14 -12.30 -6.96
CA PRO A 78 -14.04 -13.44 -6.83
C PRO A 78 -14.88 -13.41 -5.54
N THR A 79 -14.55 -12.51 -4.59
CA THR A 79 -15.36 -12.37 -3.36
C THR A 79 -16.56 -11.45 -3.55
N ALA A 80 -16.66 -10.75 -4.68
CA ALA A 80 -17.77 -9.86 -4.97
C ALA A 80 -18.97 -10.67 -5.46
N GLU A 81 -20.10 -10.56 -4.77
CA GLU A 81 -21.33 -11.23 -5.17
C GLU A 81 -21.97 -10.52 -6.38
N LYS A 82 -21.81 -9.22 -6.48
CA LYS A 82 -22.31 -8.41 -7.58
C LYS A 82 -21.47 -7.15 -7.74
N GLY A 83 -21.56 -6.54 -8.91
CA GLY A 83 -20.84 -5.31 -9.22
C GLY A 83 -19.50 -5.57 -9.87
N ASP A 84 -18.87 -4.49 -10.30
CA ASP A 84 -17.63 -4.51 -11.08
C ASP A 84 -16.45 -4.18 -10.17
N TRP A 85 -15.94 -5.17 -9.46
CA TRP A 85 -14.87 -5.02 -8.49
C TRP A 85 -13.64 -5.80 -8.92
N SER A 86 -12.48 -5.29 -8.51
CA SER A 86 -11.19 -5.83 -8.91
C SER A 86 -10.32 -6.14 -7.71
N CYS A 87 -9.38 -7.04 -7.91
CA CYS A 87 -8.33 -7.34 -6.94
C CYS A 87 -7.00 -7.44 -7.68
N VAL A 88 -5.91 -7.38 -6.93
CA VAL A 88 -4.55 -7.63 -7.41
C VAL A 88 -3.91 -8.65 -6.48
N ASP A 89 -2.81 -9.27 -6.93
CA ASP A 89 -2.01 -10.11 -6.03
C ASP A 89 -0.74 -9.36 -5.64
N LEU A 90 -0.43 -9.38 -4.37
CA LEU A 90 0.75 -8.76 -3.79
C LEU A 90 1.66 -9.83 -3.18
N GLU A 91 2.96 -9.58 -3.25
CA GLU A 91 3.95 -10.40 -2.56
C GLU A 91 4.75 -9.53 -1.61
N PRO A 92 5.34 -10.08 -0.53
CA PRO A 92 6.20 -9.29 0.34
C PRO A 92 7.49 -8.93 -0.39
N TYR A 93 7.98 -7.73 -0.16
CA TYR A 93 9.22 -7.28 -0.77
C TYR A 93 10.29 -7.01 0.29
N LYS A 94 10.02 -6.13 1.24
CA LYS A 94 10.97 -5.78 2.29
C LYS A 94 10.26 -5.16 3.47
N ALA A 95 10.51 -5.66 4.66
CA ALA A 95 9.99 -5.03 5.88
C ALA A 95 10.71 -3.72 6.15
N PHE A 96 10.02 -2.74 6.73
CA PHE A 96 10.67 -1.53 7.20
C PHE A 96 11.56 -1.84 8.40
N ASN A 97 12.74 -1.24 8.45
CA ASN A 97 13.62 -1.36 9.63
C ASN A 97 13.00 -0.66 10.84
N ARG A 98 12.19 0.36 10.61
CA ARG A 98 11.50 1.13 11.63
C ARG A 98 10.08 1.41 11.12
N PRO A 99 9.02 0.98 11.84
CA PRO A 99 7.67 1.38 11.48
C PRO A 99 7.52 2.90 11.52
N VAL A 100 6.70 3.45 10.62
CA VAL A 100 6.49 4.90 10.52
C VAL A 100 5.08 5.22 10.99
N PRO A 101 4.91 5.78 12.22
CA PRO A 101 3.60 6.05 12.77
C PRO A 101 2.88 7.20 12.07
N LEU A 102 1.55 7.13 12.04
CA LEU A 102 0.73 8.16 11.40
C LEU A 102 1.00 9.58 11.93
N PRO A 103 1.20 9.81 13.25
CA PRO A 103 1.50 11.17 13.70
C PRO A 103 2.76 11.76 13.09
N GLU A 104 3.81 10.96 12.89
CA GLU A 104 5.03 11.42 12.22
C GLU A 104 4.76 11.76 10.76
N ILE A 105 3.92 10.98 10.08
CA ILE A 105 3.54 11.25 8.70
C ILE A 105 2.76 12.56 8.60
N LYS A 106 1.80 12.76 9.51
CA LYS A 106 0.99 13.98 9.53
C LYS A 106 1.82 15.23 9.81
N ASN A 107 2.91 15.10 10.54
CA ASN A 107 3.78 16.20 10.90
C ASN A 107 4.90 16.46 9.88
N HIS A 108 5.04 15.60 8.88
CA HIS A 108 6.11 15.76 7.88
C HIS A 108 5.64 16.66 6.74
N GLY A 109 6.38 17.75 6.50
CA GLY A 109 6.00 18.76 5.51
C GLY A 109 5.85 18.24 4.09
N ASP A 110 6.64 17.23 3.71
CA ASP A 110 6.63 16.68 2.36
C ASP A 110 5.49 15.66 2.13
N LEU A 111 4.73 15.31 3.16
CA LEU A 111 3.69 14.29 3.08
C LEU A 111 2.27 14.86 3.26
N GLN A 112 2.11 16.17 3.16
CA GLN A 112 0.82 16.80 3.44
C GLN A 112 -0.25 16.53 2.37
N ASN A 113 0.15 16.13 1.17
CA ASN A 113 -0.77 15.92 0.06
C ASN A 113 -1.16 14.46 -0.16
N ILE A 114 -0.57 13.52 0.56
CA ILE A 114 -0.95 12.11 0.38
C ILE A 114 -2.34 11.85 0.94
N ALA A 115 -3.06 10.91 0.31
CA ALA A 115 -4.42 10.60 0.72
C ALA A 115 -4.51 10.04 2.13
N LEU A 116 -3.46 9.41 2.63
CA LEU A 116 -3.42 8.93 4.02
C LEU A 116 -3.65 10.06 5.02
N VAL A 117 -3.18 11.27 4.71
CA VAL A 117 -3.37 12.46 5.55
C VAL A 117 -4.69 13.16 5.22
N ARG A 118 -5.03 13.29 3.94
CA ARG A 118 -6.18 14.09 3.50
C ARG A 118 -7.48 13.32 3.39
N ASN A 119 -7.44 12.01 3.16
CA ASN A 119 -8.63 11.18 3.01
C ASN A 119 -8.40 9.84 3.72
N GLY A 120 -8.59 9.83 5.03
CA GLY A 120 -8.34 8.66 5.85
C GLY A 120 -9.21 7.45 5.57
N ARG A 121 -10.25 7.60 4.74
CA ARG A 121 -11.14 6.48 4.36
C ARG A 121 -10.67 5.73 3.12
N LEU A 122 -9.77 6.32 2.34
CA LEU A 122 -9.26 5.65 1.14
C LEU A 122 -8.29 4.54 1.52
N SER A 123 -8.54 3.33 1.04
CA SER A 123 -7.77 2.14 1.42
C SER A 123 -6.63 1.80 0.48
N VAL A 124 -6.64 2.34 -0.73
CA VAL A 124 -5.60 2.16 -1.74
C VAL A 124 -5.34 3.52 -2.35
N MET A 125 -4.11 4.01 -2.28
CA MET A 125 -3.80 5.37 -2.70
C MET A 125 -2.47 5.46 -3.41
N PRO A 126 -2.33 6.39 -4.37
CA PRO A 126 -1.06 6.60 -5.07
C PRO A 126 -0.10 7.43 -4.24
N LEU A 127 1.19 7.26 -4.52
CA LEU A 127 2.27 8.09 -4.00
C LEU A 127 3.11 8.57 -5.18
N THR A 128 3.66 9.78 -5.07
CA THR A 128 4.74 10.18 -5.95
C THR A 128 6.02 9.45 -5.54
N PHE A 129 7.00 9.42 -6.43
CA PHE A 129 8.31 8.86 -6.10
C PHE A 129 8.93 9.55 -4.88
N ASP A 130 8.82 10.88 -4.81
CA ASP A 130 9.39 11.65 -3.69
C ASP A 130 8.70 11.32 -2.37
N GLU A 131 7.38 11.17 -2.38
CA GLU A 131 6.63 10.76 -1.19
C GLU A 131 7.02 9.36 -0.74
N PHE A 132 7.14 8.43 -1.68
CA PHE A 132 7.59 7.07 -1.40
C PHE A 132 8.99 7.07 -0.79
N SER A 133 9.93 7.83 -1.39
CA SER A 133 11.30 7.94 -0.91
C SER A 133 11.39 8.55 0.49
N THR A 134 10.56 9.55 0.76
CA THR A 134 10.48 10.17 2.09
C THR A 134 10.05 9.14 3.13
N LEU A 135 9.02 8.35 2.83
CA LEU A 135 8.54 7.32 3.76
C LEU A 135 9.59 6.22 3.97
N LEU A 136 10.32 5.82 2.93
CA LEU A 136 11.45 4.89 3.09
C LEU A 136 12.50 5.44 4.03
N HIS A 137 12.87 6.70 3.86
CA HIS A 137 13.86 7.37 4.69
C HIS A 137 13.40 7.40 6.15
N MET A 138 12.14 7.77 6.41
CA MET A 138 11.56 7.76 7.75
C MET A 138 11.59 6.37 8.38
N GLY A 139 11.43 5.33 7.56
CA GLY A 139 11.49 3.94 7.99
C GLY A 139 12.90 3.36 8.07
N ALA A 140 13.94 4.19 7.85
CA ALA A 140 15.34 3.78 7.84
C ALA A 140 15.58 2.59 6.90
N THR A 141 14.92 2.59 5.75
CA THR A 141 14.88 1.45 4.84
C THR A 141 15.34 1.88 3.44
N GLN A 142 16.13 1.02 2.81
CA GLN A 142 16.57 1.18 1.42
C GLN A 142 16.11 -0.03 0.62
N LEU A 143 15.83 0.18 -0.65
CA LEU A 143 15.44 -0.89 -1.56
C LEU A 143 16.59 -1.85 -1.90
#